data_de28fe8c1e4191b384c59bc90535d305
#
_entry.id   de28fe8c1e4191b384c59bc90535d305
#
_cell.length_a   1.000
_cell.length_b   1.000
_cell.length_c   1.000
_cell.angle_alpha   90.00
_cell.angle_beta   90.00
_cell.angle_gamma   90.00
#
_symmetry.space_group_name_H-M   'P 1'
#
loop_
_entity.id
_entity.type
_entity.pdbx_description
1 polymer ?
#
loop_
_entity_poly.entity_id
_entity_poly.type
_entity_poly.pdbx_seq_one_letter_code
_entity_poly.pdbx_strand_id
1 'polypeptide(L)'
;LDILDDGSNLAEEFELNRAGKILNEVIGSLKKEDRKIFTMRFWLGLSYPEIAKQTGFGESRVKMSVSRTKKKLAERLKKEGVTL
;
A
#
# COMPACT_ATOMS: atom_id res chain seq x y z
N LEU A 1 -8.46 -22.10 -2.04
CA LEU A 1 -7.96 -22.15 -2.38
C LEU A 1 -7.36 -22.59 -2.90
N ASP A 2 -7.36 -22.65 -3.00
CA ASP A 2 -6.71 -22.94 -3.44
C ASP A 2 -6.04 -23.22 -3.95
N ILE A 3 -6.08 -23.25 -3.98
CA ILE A 3 -5.35 -23.35 -4.36
C ILE A 3 -4.63 -23.72 -4.78
N LEU A 4 -4.56 -23.79 -4.78
CA LEU A 4 -3.74 -24.03 -5.06
C LEU A 4 -3.10 -24.27 -5.85
N ASP A 5 -3.04 -23.82 -6.00
CA ASP A 5 -2.48 -24.03 -6.86
C ASP A 5 -1.47 -24.39 -7.12
N ASP A 6 -1.22 -24.25 -6.91
CA ASP A 6 -0.30 -25.01 -7.50
C ASP A 6 0.95 -24.27 -7.73
N GLY A 7 2.02 -24.66 -7.46
CA GLY A 7 3.26 -23.97 -7.62
C GLY A 7 3.61 -23.59 -9.06
N SER A 8 2.63 -23.62 -9.89
CA SER A 8 2.84 -23.33 -11.29
C SER A 8 3.33 -21.90 -11.53
N ASN A 9 3.17 -21.01 -10.54
CA ASN A 9 3.55 -19.63 -10.67
C ASN A 9 4.58 -19.22 -9.63
N LEU A 10 5.63 -20.01 -9.50
CA LEU A 10 6.68 -19.72 -8.53
C LEU A 10 7.31 -18.34 -8.76
N ALA A 11 7.55 -17.99 -10.02
CA ALA A 11 8.15 -16.69 -10.36
C ALA A 11 7.20 -15.54 -9.98
N GLU A 12 5.92 -15.72 -10.27
CA GLU A 12 4.91 -14.73 -9.94
C GLU A 12 4.77 -14.59 -8.43
N GLU A 13 4.76 -15.72 -7.72
CA GLU A 13 4.70 -15.71 -6.28
C GLU A 13 5.92 -15.02 -5.67
N PHE A 14 7.09 -15.26 -6.24
CA PHE A 14 8.32 -14.62 -5.81
C PHE A 14 8.25 -13.10 -5.99
N GLU A 15 7.72 -12.64 -7.14
CA GLU A 15 7.55 -11.21 -7.39
C GLU A 15 6.56 -10.58 -6.43
N LEU A 16 5.48 -11.28 -6.11
CA LEU A 16 4.51 -10.80 -5.13
C LEU A 16 5.14 -10.69 -3.74
N ASN A 17 6.01 -11.64 -3.38
CA ASN A 17 6.71 -11.59 -2.10
C ASN A 17 7.67 -10.39 -2.04
N ARG A 18 8.37 -10.11 -3.14
CA ARG A 18 9.23 -8.92 -3.20
C ARG A 18 8.41 -7.65 -3.07
N ALA A 19 7.30 -7.58 -3.79
CA ALA A 19 6.41 -6.42 -3.73
C ALA A 19 5.86 -6.24 -2.32
N GLY A 20 5.46 -7.32 -1.67
CA GLY A 20 4.97 -7.28 -0.30
C GLY A 20 6.01 -6.80 0.68
N LYS A 21 7.25 -7.22 0.49
CA LYS A 21 8.34 -6.78 1.34
C LYS A 21 8.60 -5.28 1.17
N ILE A 22 8.62 -4.82 -0.07
CA ILE A 22 8.78 -3.39 -0.37
C ILE A 22 7.63 -2.59 0.23
N LEU A 23 6.40 -3.09 0.09
CA LEU A 23 5.23 -2.44 0.66
C LEU A 23 5.38 -2.28 2.17
N ASN A 24 5.79 -3.34 2.86
CA ASN A 24 5.99 -3.30 4.29
C ASN A 24 7.08 -2.29 4.67
N GLU A 25 8.15 -2.22 3.91
CA GLU A 25 9.23 -1.28 4.16
C GLU A 25 8.76 0.17 3.98
N VAL A 26 8.03 0.43 2.90
CA VAL A 26 7.52 1.77 2.62
C VAL A 26 6.54 2.19 3.71
N ILE A 27 5.60 1.33 4.05
CA ILE A 27 4.61 1.63 5.09
C ILE A 27 5.31 1.86 6.43
N GLY A 28 6.30 1.03 6.75
CA GLY A 28 7.05 1.17 7.99
C GLY A 28 7.84 2.48 8.09
N SER A 29 8.21 3.07 6.94
CA SER A 29 8.96 4.32 6.90
C SER A 29 8.05 5.56 6.96
N LEU A 30 6.74 5.38 6.83
CA LEU A 30 5.81 6.49 6.83
C LEU A 30 5.64 7.08 8.23
N LYS A 31 5.27 8.36 8.27
CA LYS A 31 4.83 8.97 9.51
C LYS A 31 3.58 8.25 10.00
N LYS A 32 3.37 8.31 11.30
CA LYS A 32 2.25 7.63 11.94
C LYS A 32 0.91 7.95 11.28
N GLU A 33 0.69 9.23 11.00
CA GLU A 33 -0.57 9.67 10.38
C GLU A 33 -0.73 9.12 8.96
N ASP A 34 0.33 9.18 8.16
CA ASP A 34 0.27 8.68 6.80
C ASP A 34 0.04 7.16 6.78
N ARG A 35 0.68 6.45 7.69
CA ARG A 35 0.48 5.00 7.82
C ARG A 35 -0.95 4.67 8.16
N LYS A 36 -1.52 5.41 9.11
CA LYS A 36 -2.90 5.21 9.53
C LYS A 36 -3.87 5.44 8.38
N ILE A 37 -3.68 6.54 7.66
CA ILE A 37 -4.52 6.89 6.51
C ILE A 37 -4.43 5.81 5.43
N PHE A 38 -3.22 5.38 5.11
CA PHE A 38 -3.01 4.37 4.09
C PHE A 38 -3.68 3.05 4.47
N THR A 39 -3.55 2.63 5.71
CA THR A 39 -4.17 1.42 6.22
C THR A 39 -5.69 1.50 6.13
N MET A 40 -6.27 2.63 6.52
CA MET A 40 -7.72 2.83 6.42
C MET A 40 -8.20 2.75 4.98
N ARG A 41 -7.44 3.31 4.06
CA ARG A 41 -7.84 3.33 2.66
C ARG A 41 -7.72 1.96 2.00
N PHE A 42 -6.61 1.27 2.22
CA PHE A 42 -6.29 0.07 1.45
C PHE A 42 -6.59 -1.23 2.16
N TRP A 43 -6.58 -1.23 3.48
CA TRP A 43 -6.91 -2.43 4.24
C TRP A 43 -8.36 -2.47 4.64
N LEU A 44 -8.87 -1.33 5.12
CA LEU A 44 -10.25 -1.26 5.59
C LEU A 44 -11.23 -0.81 4.51
N GLY A 45 -10.73 -0.34 3.38
CA GLY A 45 -11.57 0.06 2.26
C GLY A 45 -12.41 1.30 2.49
N LEU A 46 -11.99 2.17 3.39
CA LEU A 46 -12.76 3.36 3.72
C LEU A 46 -12.63 4.42 2.63
N SER A 47 -13.69 5.21 2.45
CA SER A 47 -13.68 6.34 1.53
C SER A 47 -12.88 7.49 2.14
N TYR A 48 -12.46 8.44 1.31
CA TYR A 48 -11.74 9.60 1.79
C TYR A 48 -12.57 10.40 2.81
N PRO A 49 -13.87 10.65 2.57
CA PRO A 49 -14.68 11.30 3.61
C PRO A 49 -14.72 10.53 4.92
N GLU A 50 -14.81 9.21 4.86
CA GLU A 50 -14.83 8.40 6.07
C GLU A 50 -13.51 8.49 6.84
N ILE A 51 -12.39 8.45 6.12
CA ILE A 51 -11.08 8.59 6.74
C ILE A 51 -10.93 9.97 7.37
N ALA A 52 -11.36 11.01 6.65
CA ALA A 52 -11.32 12.37 7.16
C ALA A 52 -12.10 12.49 8.45
N LYS A 53 -13.29 11.89 8.49
CA LYS A 53 -14.15 11.92 9.66
C LYS A 53 -13.50 11.22 10.86
N GLN A 54 -12.89 10.06 10.62
CA GLN A 54 -12.29 9.28 11.69
C GLN A 54 -10.99 9.85 12.21
N THR A 55 -10.21 10.49 11.34
CA THR A 55 -8.91 11.04 11.74
C THR A 55 -8.98 12.49 12.20
N GLY A 56 -10.03 13.20 11.81
CA GLY A 56 -10.12 14.63 12.04
C GLY A 56 -9.34 15.47 11.05
N PHE A 57 -8.70 14.85 10.06
CA PHE A 57 -7.98 15.57 9.02
C PHE A 57 -8.95 15.99 7.92
N GLY A 58 -8.60 17.05 7.19
CA GLY A 58 -9.38 17.45 6.04
C GLY A 58 -9.29 16.41 4.93
N GLU A 59 -10.34 16.32 4.12
CA GLU A 59 -10.37 15.35 3.02
C GLU A 59 -9.22 15.57 2.03
N SER A 60 -8.88 16.83 1.75
CA SER A 60 -7.76 17.13 0.85
C SER A 60 -6.44 16.60 1.40
N ARG A 61 -6.24 16.72 2.71
CA ARG A 61 -5.04 16.21 3.35
C ARG A 61 -4.97 14.69 3.27
N VAL A 62 -6.12 14.03 3.43
CA VAL A 62 -6.21 12.58 3.31
C VAL A 62 -5.82 12.13 1.91
N LYS A 63 -6.39 12.80 0.89
CA LYS A 63 -6.08 12.49 -0.50
C LYS A 63 -4.60 12.69 -0.81
N MET A 64 -4.03 13.78 -0.32
CA MET A 64 -2.61 14.06 -0.55
C MET A 64 -1.72 13.03 0.12
N SER A 65 -2.09 12.60 1.33
CA SER A 65 -1.33 11.57 2.04
C SER A 65 -1.31 10.27 1.25
N VAL A 66 -2.47 9.83 0.77
CA VAL A 66 -2.57 8.61 -0.03
C VAL A 66 -1.76 8.74 -1.31
N SER A 67 -1.86 9.89 -1.98
CA SER A 67 -1.14 10.13 -3.23
C SER A 67 0.37 10.06 -3.01
N ARG A 68 0.88 10.69 -1.95
CA ARG A 68 2.30 10.66 -1.64
C ARG A 68 2.78 9.24 -1.35
N THR A 69 2.00 8.48 -0.61
CA THR A 69 2.35 7.11 -0.29
C THR A 69 2.40 6.23 -1.53
N LYS A 70 1.40 6.38 -2.41
CA LYS A 70 1.38 5.66 -3.68
C LYS A 70 2.61 5.98 -4.52
N LYS A 71 3.00 7.25 -4.55
CA LYS A 71 4.15 7.68 -5.33
C LYS A 71 5.44 7.07 -4.77
N LYS A 72 5.60 7.09 -3.45
CA LYS A 72 6.76 6.47 -2.81
C LYS A 72 6.83 4.99 -3.13
N LEU A 73 5.70 4.31 -3.05
CA LEU A 73 5.63 2.89 -3.33
C LEU A 73 5.99 2.60 -4.79
N ALA A 74 5.42 3.37 -5.72
CA ALA A 74 5.70 3.20 -7.14
C ALA A 74 7.17 3.43 -7.44
N GLU A 75 7.78 4.45 -6.84
CA GLU A 75 9.19 4.74 -7.04
C GLU A 75 10.08 3.61 -6.52
N ARG A 76 9.73 3.07 -5.35
CA ARG A 76 10.50 1.97 -4.77
C ARG A 76 10.37 0.71 -5.63
N LEU A 77 9.17 0.39 -6.07
CA LEU A 77 8.95 -0.76 -6.92
C LEU A 77 9.72 -0.64 -8.22
N LYS A 78 9.68 0.53 -8.82
CA LYS A 78 10.41 0.80 -10.06
C LYS A 78 11.91 0.68 -9.86
N LYS A 79 12.43 1.24 -8.77
CA LYS A 79 13.85 1.22 -8.45
C LYS A 79 14.34 -0.22 -8.22
N GLU A 80 13.50 -1.04 -7.61
CA GLU A 80 13.86 -2.43 -7.33
C GLU A 80 13.60 -3.36 -8.50
N GLY A 81 13.07 -2.83 -9.60
CA GLY A 81 12.80 -3.62 -10.79
C GLY A 81 11.62 -4.55 -10.65
N VAL A 82 10.70 -4.28 -9.74
CA VAL A 82 9.51 -5.10 -9.54
C VAL A 82 8.40 -4.61 -10.46
N THR A 83 7.82 -5.55 -11.19
CA THR A 83 6.69 -5.26 -12.08
C THR A 83 5.45 -5.94 -11.53
N LEU A 84 4.39 -5.17 -11.37
CA LEU A 84 3.12 -5.71 -10.89
C LEU A 84 2.06 -5.70 -11.98
#